data_beab09809ab4c2cd9659777bf76409a1
#
_entry.id   beab09809ab4c2cd9659777bf76409a1
#
_cell.length_a   1.000
_cell.length_b   1.000
_cell.length_c   1.000
_cell.angle_alpha   90.00
_cell.angle_beta   90.00
_cell.angle_gamma   90.00
#
_symmetry.space_group_name_H-M   'P 1'
#
loop_
_entity.id
_entity.type
_entity.pdbx_description
1 polymer ?
#
loop_
_entity_poly.entity_id
_entity_poly.type
_entity_poly.pdbx_seq_one_letter_code
_entity_poly.pdbx_strand_id
1 'polypeptide(L)'
;VHRHLKTEYGLRLNAPAYTVPDDEIGFVTRVYPGLKENSSVFCHPNPWAWAAECALGLGDEAMDLYNSLCPAVQNDKIEVRMAEPYVYCQFVSGPDHSRFGEAHHPFMTGTAGWSYYAATHSILGIRPDFDQLVVDPCIPKKWDGFKAVRRFRGAMYHITVENPAHVCKGVAKLFVNGKEVEKIPVLSEGERCDVRLVLG
;
A
#
# COMPACT_ATOMS: atom_id res chain seq x y z
N VAL A 1 10.04 11.81 -5.05
CA VAL A 1 9.87 10.91 -3.90
C VAL A 1 11.04 9.93 -3.88
N HIS A 2 11.14 8.98 -4.79
CA HIS A 2 12.13 7.88 -4.78
C HIS A 2 13.57 8.35 -4.58
N ARG A 3 13.99 9.40 -5.29
CA ARG A 3 15.37 9.91 -5.23
C ARG A 3 15.80 10.45 -3.86
N HIS A 4 14.88 11.02 -3.08
CA HIS A 4 15.22 11.79 -1.88
C HIS A 4 14.62 11.24 -0.58
N LEU A 5 13.49 10.52 -0.68
CA LEU A 5 12.74 10.08 0.50
C LEU A 5 12.81 8.57 0.74
N LYS A 6 13.07 7.76 -0.33
CA LYS A 6 13.05 6.30 -0.21
C LYS A 6 14.22 5.80 0.63
N THR A 7 13.90 4.87 1.54
CA THR A 7 14.84 4.09 2.33
C THR A 7 14.49 2.61 2.22
N GLU A 8 15.28 1.75 2.79
CA GLU A 8 14.99 0.31 2.87
C GLU A 8 13.88 -0.05 3.87
N TYR A 9 13.41 0.92 4.68
CA TYR A 9 12.34 0.78 5.67
C TYR A 9 11.07 1.56 5.31
N GLY A 10 10.98 2.11 4.12
CA GLY A 10 9.89 2.96 3.63
C GLY A 10 10.33 4.37 3.26
N LEU A 11 9.36 5.27 3.13
CA LEU A 11 9.61 6.67 2.78
C LEU A 11 9.74 7.51 4.05
N ARG A 12 10.86 8.23 4.18
CA ARG A 12 10.98 9.27 5.22
C ARG A 12 10.11 10.47 4.90
N LEU A 13 9.67 11.18 5.92
CA LEU A 13 8.66 12.23 5.79
C LEU A 13 9.18 13.47 5.05
N ASN A 14 10.43 13.84 5.32
CA ASN A 14 11.12 14.95 4.65
C ASN A 14 12.62 14.66 4.51
N ALA A 15 13.29 15.41 3.68
CA ALA A 15 14.74 15.41 3.48
C ALA A 15 15.19 16.78 2.93
N PRO A 16 16.27 17.34 3.49
CA PRO A 16 17.03 16.87 4.66
C PRO A 16 16.23 17.01 5.96
N ALA A 17 16.74 16.44 7.06
CA ALA A 17 16.23 16.69 8.39
C ALA A 17 16.52 18.15 8.83
N TYR A 18 15.66 18.68 9.66
CA TYR A 18 15.93 19.94 10.36
C TYR A 18 16.96 19.71 11.46
N THR A 19 18.03 20.47 11.47
CA THR A 19 19.13 20.35 12.44
C THR A 19 19.23 21.52 13.42
N VAL A 20 18.48 22.60 13.16
CA VAL A 20 18.42 23.81 13.97
C VAL A 20 16.97 24.14 14.26
N PRO A 21 16.60 24.47 15.52
CA PRO A 21 15.27 24.96 15.84
C PRO A 21 14.92 26.23 15.08
N ASP A 22 13.71 26.26 14.54
CA ASP A 22 13.15 27.40 13.80
C ASP A 22 11.69 27.59 14.23
N ASP A 23 11.40 28.72 14.86
CA ASP A 23 10.08 29.00 15.42
C ASP A 23 9.04 29.37 14.33
N GLU A 24 9.47 29.80 13.14
CA GLU A 24 8.58 30.06 12.01
C GLU A 24 8.08 28.75 11.39
N ILE A 25 8.94 27.71 11.35
CA ILE A 25 8.59 26.36 10.89
C ILE A 25 7.85 25.61 12.00
N GLY A 26 8.24 25.79 13.25
CA GLY A 26 7.58 25.26 14.42
C GLY A 26 8.22 24.02 15.02
N PHE A 27 7.42 23.27 15.82
CA PHE A 27 7.91 22.24 16.73
C PHE A 27 8.69 21.10 16.04
N VAL A 28 8.40 20.78 14.79
CA VAL A 28 9.11 19.72 14.03
C VAL A 28 10.63 19.93 14.02
N THR A 29 11.08 21.18 13.99
CA THR A 29 12.52 21.53 13.96
C THR A 29 13.23 21.29 15.31
N ARG A 30 12.46 21.10 16.38
CA ARG A 30 12.96 20.79 17.73
C ARG A 30 13.01 19.28 18.01
N VAL A 31 12.43 18.47 17.13
CA VAL A 31 12.52 17.00 17.18
C VAL A 31 13.88 16.59 16.67
N TYR A 32 14.50 15.61 17.34
CA TYR A 32 15.81 15.11 16.94
C TYR A 32 15.77 14.58 15.48
N PRO A 33 16.80 14.89 14.64
CA PRO A 33 16.88 14.40 13.27
C PRO A 33 16.70 12.89 13.15
N GLY A 34 15.85 12.48 12.21
CA GLY A 34 15.53 11.06 12.00
C GLY A 34 14.47 10.48 12.94
N LEU A 35 13.88 11.28 13.83
CA LEU A 35 12.79 10.84 14.71
C LEU A 35 11.47 11.54 14.37
N LYS A 36 10.35 10.84 14.64
CA LYS A 36 8.98 11.36 14.43
C LYS A 36 8.85 12.09 13.10
N GLU A 37 8.31 13.31 13.11
CA GLU A 37 8.05 14.07 11.91
C GLU A 37 9.32 14.71 11.30
N ASN A 38 10.46 14.65 12.00
CA ASN A 38 11.71 15.19 11.48
C ASN A 38 12.55 14.13 10.77
N SER A 39 12.20 13.83 9.53
CA SER A 39 12.96 12.92 8.62
C SER A 39 12.96 11.43 9.04
N SER A 40 12.09 10.99 9.95
CA SER A 40 11.86 9.57 10.17
C SER A 40 11.07 8.95 9.02
N VAL A 41 11.06 7.64 8.93
CA VAL A 41 10.06 6.89 8.17
C VAL A 41 8.77 6.90 9.00
N PHE A 42 7.97 7.95 8.87
CA PHE A 42 6.69 8.03 9.54
C PHE A 42 5.69 7.13 8.82
N CYS A 43 5.28 6.03 9.48
CA CYS A 43 4.64 4.92 8.79
C CYS A 43 3.25 5.24 8.24
N HIS A 44 2.48 6.09 8.95
CA HIS A 44 1.09 6.38 8.63
C HIS A 44 0.83 6.89 7.18
N PRO A 45 1.60 7.89 6.65
CA PRO A 45 1.38 8.38 5.29
C PRO A 45 2.03 7.52 4.19
N ASN A 46 2.88 6.55 4.53
CA ASN A 46 3.54 5.70 3.54
C ASN A 46 2.54 4.98 2.60
N PRO A 47 1.41 4.42 3.10
CA PRO A 47 0.38 3.81 2.25
C PRO A 47 -0.19 4.73 1.18
N TRP A 48 -0.21 6.04 1.42
CA TRP A 48 -0.68 7.00 0.43
C TRP A 48 0.26 7.10 -0.77
N ALA A 49 1.56 6.86 -0.55
CA ALA A 49 2.54 6.89 -1.64
C ALA A 49 2.32 5.73 -2.61
N TRP A 50 2.20 4.48 -2.15
CA TRP A 50 1.92 3.39 -3.09
C TRP A 50 0.51 3.44 -3.70
N ALA A 51 -0.46 4.04 -3.01
CA ALA A 51 -1.75 4.34 -3.63
C ALA A 51 -1.61 5.36 -4.77
N ALA A 52 -0.76 6.37 -4.61
CA ALA A 52 -0.44 7.33 -5.66
C ALA A 52 0.33 6.67 -6.84
N GLU A 53 1.30 5.79 -6.55
CA GLU A 53 1.99 5.01 -7.60
C GLU A 53 0.98 4.15 -8.40
N CYS A 54 0.03 3.51 -7.71
CA CYS A 54 -1.05 2.76 -8.38
C CYS A 54 -1.93 3.66 -9.25
N ALA A 55 -2.22 4.88 -8.83
CA ALA A 55 -2.98 5.83 -9.64
C ALA A 55 -2.23 6.22 -10.93
N LEU A 56 -0.88 6.24 -10.87
CA LEU A 56 0.00 6.48 -12.02
C LEU A 56 0.26 5.21 -12.86
N GLY A 57 -0.24 4.04 -12.46
CA GLY A 57 0.00 2.78 -13.15
C GLY A 57 1.37 2.13 -12.88
N LEU A 58 2.06 2.57 -11.82
CA LEU A 58 3.40 2.14 -11.44
C LEU A 58 3.33 0.99 -10.41
N GLY A 59 2.89 -0.19 -10.84
CA GLY A 59 2.62 -1.32 -9.95
C GLY A 59 3.89 -1.97 -9.35
N ASP A 60 5.00 -1.95 -10.07
CA ASP A 60 6.28 -2.45 -9.56
C ASP A 60 6.78 -1.55 -8.42
N GLU A 61 6.71 -0.22 -8.60
CA GLU A 61 7.09 0.80 -7.62
C GLU A 61 6.17 0.77 -6.40
N ALA A 62 4.86 0.64 -6.62
CA ALA A 62 3.88 0.53 -5.54
C ALA A 62 4.14 -0.68 -4.65
N MET A 63 4.42 -1.84 -5.25
CA MET A 63 4.73 -3.07 -4.51
C MET A 63 6.08 -2.97 -3.77
N ASP A 64 7.07 -2.31 -4.35
CA ASP A 64 8.36 -2.09 -3.72
C ASP A 64 8.23 -1.18 -2.49
N LEU A 65 7.44 -0.10 -2.57
CA LEU A 65 7.12 0.73 -1.41
C LEU A 65 6.32 -0.03 -0.34
N TYR A 66 5.32 -0.82 -0.74
CA TYR A 66 4.57 -1.67 0.18
C TYR A 66 5.50 -2.63 0.94
N ASN A 67 6.38 -3.33 0.21
CA ASN A 67 7.30 -4.30 0.80
C ASN A 67 8.33 -3.66 1.74
N SER A 68 8.78 -2.44 1.42
CA SER A 68 9.76 -1.74 2.27
C SER A 68 9.21 -1.39 3.66
N LEU A 69 7.88 -1.25 3.79
CA LEU A 69 7.23 -0.95 5.08
C LEU A 69 6.58 -2.17 5.74
N CYS A 70 6.24 -3.21 4.98
CA CYS A 70 5.48 -4.37 5.45
C CYS A 70 6.25 -5.13 6.55
N PRO A 71 5.71 -5.26 7.78
CA PRO A 71 6.40 -5.91 8.89
C PRO A 71 6.86 -7.34 8.57
N ALA A 72 6.02 -8.12 7.90
CA ALA A 72 6.33 -9.50 7.55
C ALA A 72 7.54 -9.61 6.58
N VAL A 73 7.72 -8.62 5.69
CA VAL A 73 8.86 -8.57 4.76
C VAL A 73 10.14 -8.11 5.46
N GLN A 74 10.00 -7.30 6.50
CA GLN A 74 11.12 -6.78 7.28
C GLN A 74 11.57 -7.70 8.44
N ASN A 75 11.02 -8.91 8.49
CA ASN A 75 11.27 -9.84 9.61
C ASN A 75 12.72 -10.37 9.67
N ASP A 76 13.40 -10.43 8.53
CA ASP A 76 14.85 -10.77 8.46
C ASP A 76 15.74 -9.70 9.09
N LYS A 77 15.21 -8.50 9.33
CA LYS A 77 15.90 -7.37 9.98
C LYS A 77 15.40 -7.12 11.41
N ILE A 78 14.85 -8.12 12.07
CA ILE A 78 14.19 -7.95 13.37
C ILE A 78 15.16 -7.44 14.46
N GLU A 79 16.43 -7.79 14.41
CA GLU A 79 17.47 -7.33 15.33
C GLU A 79 17.74 -5.81 15.23
N VAL A 80 17.47 -5.22 14.07
CA VAL A 80 17.56 -3.77 13.84
C VAL A 80 16.21 -3.12 14.14
N ARG A 81 15.14 -3.73 13.61
CA ARG A 81 13.78 -3.18 13.71
C ARG A 81 13.26 -3.17 15.16
N MET A 82 13.61 -4.17 15.97
CA MET A 82 13.28 -4.22 17.40
C MET A 82 11.77 -4.13 17.70
N ALA A 83 10.92 -4.71 16.82
CA ALA A 83 9.47 -4.77 16.99
C ALA A 83 8.93 -6.12 16.49
N GLU A 84 7.73 -6.48 16.90
CA GLU A 84 7.08 -7.73 16.53
C GLU A 84 6.96 -7.86 15.00
N PRO A 85 7.19 -9.07 14.45
CA PRO A 85 7.32 -9.29 13.00
C PRO A 85 6.03 -9.05 12.20
N TYR A 86 4.89 -8.90 12.86
CA TYR A 86 3.57 -8.69 12.24
C TYR A 86 2.97 -7.32 12.55
N VAL A 87 3.72 -6.42 13.22
CA VAL A 87 3.17 -5.16 13.73
C VAL A 87 3.72 -3.96 12.98
N TYR A 88 2.83 -3.09 12.54
CA TYR A 88 3.19 -1.74 12.14
C TYR A 88 3.49 -0.88 13.37
N CYS A 89 4.43 0.04 13.23
CA CYS A 89 4.80 1.02 14.24
C CYS A 89 4.41 2.44 13.80
N GLN A 90 4.53 3.41 14.70
CA GLN A 90 4.25 4.80 14.36
C GLN A 90 5.30 5.35 13.39
N PHE A 91 6.57 5.12 13.70
CA PHE A 91 7.68 5.51 12.82
C PHE A 91 8.87 4.57 13.00
N VAL A 92 9.73 4.55 11.99
CA VAL A 92 11.06 3.93 12.04
C VAL A 92 12.09 5.05 12.02
N SER A 93 13.11 4.99 12.85
CA SER A 93 14.23 5.95 12.87
C SER A 93 14.78 6.13 11.46
N GLY A 94 14.91 7.37 11.02
CA GLY A 94 15.41 7.73 9.69
C GLY A 94 16.93 7.69 9.58
N PRO A 95 17.47 7.89 8.36
CA PRO A 95 18.92 7.83 8.12
C PRO A 95 19.75 8.86 8.89
N ASP A 96 19.11 9.94 9.34
CA ASP A 96 19.78 11.00 10.10
C ASP A 96 19.93 10.65 11.60
N HIS A 97 19.44 9.48 12.03
CA HIS A 97 19.52 8.99 13.39
C HIS A 97 20.49 7.81 13.51
N SER A 98 21.25 7.74 14.64
CA SER A 98 22.24 6.68 14.88
C SER A 98 21.65 5.27 14.96
N ARG A 99 20.34 5.14 15.27
CA ARG A 99 19.59 3.87 15.28
C ARG A 99 18.67 3.77 14.07
N PHE A 100 19.19 4.05 12.88
CA PHE A 100 18.43 3.92 11.63
C PHE A 100 17.84 2.52 11.49
N GLY A 101 16.55 2.41 11.22
CA GLY A 101 15.84 1.15 11.08
C GLY A 101 15.07 0.69 12.33
N GLU A 102 15.35 1.28 13.52
CA GLU A 102 14.63 0.94 14.75
C GLU A 102 13.20 1.46 14.75
N ALA A 103 12.24 0.57 15.02
CA ALA A 103 10.81 0.89 15.07
C ALA A 103 10.42 1.46 16.44
N HIS A 104 9.52 2.43 16.41
CA HIS A 104 9.03 3.09 17.62
C HIS A 104 7.50 3.06 17.70
N HIS A 105 7.00 2.91 18.92
CA HIS A 105 5.57 2.85 19.24
C HIS A 105 4.81 1.81 18.39
N PRO A 106 5.19 0.51 18.49
CA PRO A 106 4.43 -0.55 17.85
C PRO A 106 2.96 -0.53 18.31
N PHE A 107 2.04 -0.95 17.45
CA PHE A 107 0.58 -0.89 17.61
C PHE A 107 -0.05 0.52 17.59
N MET A 108 0.66 1.57 18.02
CA MET A 108 0.13 2.91 18.17
C MET A 108 0.16 3.71 16.85
N THR A 109 -0.56 3.21 15.84
CA THR A 109 -0.53 3.81 14.49
C THR A 109 -1.77 3.45 13.68
N GLY A 110 -2.19 4.36 12.81
CA GLY A 110 -3.20 4.08 11.77
C GLY A 110 -2.65 3.39 10.53
N THR A 111 -1.35 3.06 10.51
CA THR A 111 -0.67 2.47 9.35
C THR A 111 -1.31 1.16 8.89
N ALA A 112 -1.70 0.28 9.82
CA ALA A 112 -2.31 -1.01 9.48
C ALA A 112 -3.61 -0.84 8.68
N GLY A 113 -4.49 0.05 9.13
CA GLY A 113 -5.74 0.35 8.43
C GLY A 113 -5.51 0.95 7.05
N TRP A 114 -4.61 1.93 6.94
CA TRP A 114 -4.25 2.53 5.66
C TRP A 114 -3.53 1.56 4.72
N SER A 115 -2.65 0.70 5.25
CA SER A 115 -1.98 -0.34 4.45
C SER A 115 -2.98 -1.34 3.89
N TYR A 116 -3.93 -1.80 4.71
CA TYR A 116 -5.00 -2.69 4.27
C TYR A 116 -5.87 -2.01 3.20
N TYR A 117 -6.27 -0.75 3.44
CA TYR A 117 -7.06 0.02 2.47
C TYR A 117 -6.32 0.19 1.15
N ALA A 118 -5.09 0.70 1.17
CA ALA A 118 -4.32 0.95 -0.04
C ALA A 118 -3.95 -0.35 -0.78
N ALA A 119 -3.64 -1.44 -0.07
CA ALA A 119 -3.39 -2.73 -0.70
C ALA A 119 -4.65 -3.28 -1.40
N THR A 120 -5.80 -3.25 -0.73
CA THR A 120 -7.04 -3.80 -1.31
C THR A 120 -7.65 -2.91 -2.38
N HIS A 121 -7.67 -1.59 -2.19
CA HIS A 121 -8.34 -0.65 -3.09
C HIS A 121 -7.44 -0.15 -4.23
N SER A 122 -6.12 -0.11 -4.03
CA SER A 122 -5.20 0.43 -5.03
C SER A 122 -4.35 -0.65 -5.70
N ILE A 123 -3.68 -1.54 -4.93
CA ILE A 123 -2.86 -2.60 -5.53
C ILE A 123 -3.76 -3.69 -6.13
N LEU A 124 -4.63 -4.32 -5.33
CA LEU A 124 -5.59 -5.30 -5.84
C LEU A 124 -6.75 -4.65 -6.62
N GLY A 125 -6.97 -3.36 -6.43
CA GLY A 125 -7.95 -2.57 -7.16
C GLY A 125 -9.40 -2.95 -6.89
N ILE A 126 -9.69 -3.70 -5.81
CA ILE A 126 -11.04 -4.19 -5.48
C ILE A 126 -11.70 -3.20 -4.53
N ARG A 127 -12.56 -2.34 -5.05
CA ARG A 127 -13.20 -1.29 -4.28
C ARG A 127 -14.70 -1.19 -4.53
N PRO A 128 -15.49 -0.90 -3.48
CA PRO A 128 -16.92 -0.63 -3.65
C PRO A 128 -17.12 0.70 -4.39
N ASP A 129 -18.15 0.74 -5.22
CA ASP A 129 -18.65 1.95 -5.81
C ASP A 129 -20.16 2.03 -5.59
N PHE A 130 -20.80 3.12 -6.00
CA PHE A 130 -22.22 3.38 -5.75
C PHE A 130 -23.12 2.31 -6.35
N ASP A 131 -22.92 1.96 -7.64
CA ASP A 131 -23.76 1.03 -8.39
C ASP A 131 -23.03 -0.20 -8.93
N GLN A 132 -21.79 -0.44 -8.49
CA GLN A 132 -20.97 -1.54 -8.97
C GLN A 132 -19.88 -1.94 -7.96
N LEU A 133 -19.28 -3.11 -8.17
CA LEU A 133 -17.97 -3.44 -7.62
C LEU A 133 -16.92 -3.11 -8.69
N VAL A 134 -15.94 -2.27 -8.35
CA VAL A 134 -14.83 -1.98 -9.26
C VAL A 134 -13.70 -2.96 -9.00
N VAL A 135 -13.15 -3.52 -10.08
CA VAL A 135 -11.89 -4.30 -10.06
C VAL A 135 -10.95 -3.70 -11.10
N ASP A 136 -9.99 -2.89 -10.63
CA ASP A 136 -9.01 -2.15 -11.45
C ASP A 136 -7.62 -2.28 -10.82
N PRO A 137 -6.96 -3.45 -10.96
CA PRO A 137 -5.69 -3.74 -10.30
C PRO A 137 -4.54 -2.89 -10.83
N CYS A 138 -3.60 -2.61 -9.92
CA CYS A 138 -2.27 -2.12 -10.29
C CYS A 138 -1.23 -3.00 -9.60
N ILE A 139 -0.82 -4.07 -10.28
CA ILE A 139 0.04 -5.13 -9.74
C ILE A 139 1.42 -5.15 -10.40
N PRO A 140 2.43 -5.78 -9.78
CA PRO A 140 3.73 -5.95 -10.42
C PRO A 140 3.63 -6.73 -11.74
N LYS A 141 4.40 -6.33 -12.74
CA LYS A 141 4.51 -7.03 -14.03
C LYS A 141 4.82 -8.51 -13.90
N LYS A 142 5.61 -8.88 -12.88
CA LYS A 142 6.00 -10.27 -12.62
C LYS A 142 4.87 -11.17 -12.10
N TRP A 143 3.71 -10.61 -11.76
CA TRP A 143 2.57 -11.41 -11.31
C TRP A 143 1.76 -11.88 -12.53
N ASP A 144 1.52 -13.17 -12.62
CA ASP A 144 0.62 -13.76 -13.64
C ASP A 144 -0.86 -13.42 -13.39
N GLY A 145 -1.16 -12.87 -12.22
CA GLY A 145 -2.49 -12.51 -11.75
C GLY A 145 -2.68 -12.84 -10.29
N PHE A 146 -3.94 -12.85 -9.85
CA PHE A 146 -4.31 -13.25 -8.48
C PHE A 146 -5.77 -13.72 -8.42
N LYS A 147 -6.14 -14.35 -7.30
CA LYS A 147 -7.53 -14.67 -6.97
C LYS A 147 -7.93 -14.02 -5.66
N ALA A 148 -9.16 -13.54 -5.58
CA ALA A 148 -9.72 -12.96 -4.38
C ALA A 148 -11.19 -13.33 -4.23
N VAL A 149 -11.68 -13.33 -2.99
CA VAL A 149 -13.11 -13.41 -2.69
C VAL A 149 -13.51 -12.14 -1.96
N ARG A 150 -14.50 -11.44 -2.48
CA ARG A 150 -15.01 -10.21 -1.89
C ARG A 150 -16.49 -10.34 -1.52
N ARG A 151 -16.81 -10.12 -0.26
CA ARG A 151 -18.19 -9.88 0.14
C ARG A 151 -18.51 -8.40 -0.07
N PHE A 152 -19.54 -8.12 -0.86
CA PHE A 152 -20.01 -6.75 -1.10
C PHE A 152 -21.54 -6.73 -1.12
N ARG A 153 -22.15 -5.91 -0.28
CA ARG A 153 -23.60 -5.77 -0.07
C ARG A 153 -24.34 -7.11 0.12
N GLY A 154 -23.74 -8.02 0.88
CA GLY A 154 -24.33 -9.33 1.18
C GLY A 154 -24.07 -10.42 0.15
N ALA A 155 -23.64 -10.08 -1.07
CA ALA A 155 -23.28 -11.03 -2.12
C ALA A 155 -21.79 -11.40 -2.08
N MET A 156 -21.43 -12.54 -2.70
CA MET A 156 -20.05 -13.05 -2.78
C MET A 156 -19.55 -12.99 -4.22
N TYR A 157 -18.41 -12.33 -4.42
CA TYR A 157 -17.73 -12.20 -5.71
C TYR A 157 -16.43 -12.99 -5.69
N HIS A 158 -16.33 -14.01 -6.53
CA HIS A 158 -15.11 -14.80 -6.74
C HIS A 158 -14.35 -14.19 -7.91
N ILE A 159 -13.26 -13.51 -7.61
CA ILE A 159 -12.52 -12.69 -8.56
C ILE A 159 -11.26 -13.43 -8.98
N THR A 160 -11.07 -13.59 -10.29
CA THR A 160 -9.82 -14.07 -10.90
C THR A 160 -9.30 -12.99 -11.83
N VAL A 161 -8.09 -12.52 -11.54
CA VAL A 161 -7.35 -11.59 -12.40
C VAL A 161 -6.23 -12.36 -13.09
N GLU A 162 -6.14 -12.22 -14.40
CA GLU A 162 -5.11 -12.81 -15.26
C GLU A 162 -4.26 -11.69 -15.88
N ASN A 163 -2.95 -11.85 -15.91
CA ASN A 163 -2.01 -10.86 -16.46
C ASN A 163 -1.08 -11.47 -17.52
N PRO A 164 -1.60 -11.99 -18.63
CA PRO A 164 -0.79 -12.62 -19.65
C PRO A 164 0.13 -11.64 -20.42
N ALA A 165 -0.20 -10.36 -20.39
CA ALA A 165 0.58 -9.30 -21.01
C ALA A 165 1.70 -8.75 -20.10
N HIS A 166 1.77 -9.20 -18.83
CA HIS A 166 2.74 -8.73 -17.83
C HIS A 166 2.79 -7.19 -17.73
N VAL A 167 1.62 -6.58 -17.68
CA VAL A 167 1.44 -5.13 -17.47
C VAL A 167 1.16 -4.81 -16.01
N CYS A 168 1.44 -3.60 -15.57
CA CYS A 168 1.08 -3.19 -14.22
C CYS A 168 -0.40 -2.88 -14.08
N LYS A 169 -1.03 -2.30 -15.10
CA LYS A 169 -2.39 -1.78 -15.07
C LYS A 169 -3.02 -1.82 -16.45
N GLY A 170 -4.34 -1.78 -16.49
CA GLY A 170 -5.16 -1.77 -17.70
C GLY A 170 -6.02 -3.03 -17.79
N VAL A 171 -7.34 -2.82 -17.85
CA VAL A 171 -8.32 -3.89 -18.01
C VAL A 171 -8.63 -4.04 -19.49
N ALA A 172 -8.17 -5.13 -20.11
CA ALA A 172 -8.46 -5.43 -21.50
C ALA A 172 -9.83 -6.10 -21.66
N LYS A 173 -10.20 -7.02 -20.74
CA LYS A 173 -11.48 -7.73 -20.76
C LYS A 173 -12.00 -7.98 -19.35
N LEU A 174 -13.33 -7.89 -19.20
CA LEU A 174 -14.04 -8.18 -17.96
C LEU A 174 -15.22 -9.12 -18.25
N PHE A 175 -15.34 -10.18 -17.45
CA PHE A 175 -16.41 -11.17 -17.55
C PHE A 175 -17.10 -11.36 -16.20
N VAL A 176 -18.42 -11.48 -16.22
CA VAL A 176 -19.24 -11.89 -15.07
C VAL A 176 -20.03 -13.13 -15.47
N ASN A 177 -19.86 -14.23 -14.73
CA ASN A 177 -20.45 -15.55 -15.02
C ASN A 177 -20.24 -15.98 -16.48
N GLY A 178 -19.03 -15.76 -17.01
CA GLY A 178 -18.63 -16.12 -18.36
C GLY A 178 -19.11 -15.19 -19.50
N LYS A 179 -19.91 -14.16 -19.19
CA LYS A 179 -20.36 -13.15 -20.16
C LYS A 179 -19.49 -11.91 -20.08
N GLU A 180 -19.03 -11.40 -21.21
CA GLU A 180 -18.30 -10.14 -21.30
C GLU A 180 -19.21 -8.96 -20.92
N VAL A 181 -18.72 -8.07 -20.06
CA VAL A 181 -19.48 -6.94 -19.52
C VAL A 181 -18.57 -5.71 -19.39
N GLU A 182 -19.17 -4.52 -19.27
CA GLU A 182 -18.44 -3.27 -19.02
C GLU A 182 -18.28 -2.98 -17.52
N LYS A 183 -19.17 -3.51 -16.66
CA LYS A 183 -19.13 -3.30 -15.21
C LYS A 183 -19.62 -4.51 -14.43
N ILE A 184 -19.17 -4.65 -13.19
CA ILE A 184 -19.61 -5.71 -12.28
C ILE A 184 -20.81 -5.20 -11.50
N PRO A 185 -22.02 -5.74 -11.74
CA PRO A 185 -23.22 -5.24 -11.10
C PRO A 185 -23.25 -5.51 -9.59
N VAL A 186 -24.02 -4.72 -8.87
CA VAL A 186 -24.44 -5.04 -7.51
C VAL A 186 -25.44 -6.20 -7.57
N LEU A 187 -25.13 -7.26 -6.83
CA LEU A 187 -25.99 -8.43 -6.71
C LEU A 187 -26.88 -8.36 -5.47
N SER A 188 -27.93 -9.15 -5.45
CA SER A 188 -28.78 -9.30 -4.26
C SER A 188 -28.04 -10.04 -3.14
N GLU A 189 -28.50 -9.85 -1.89
CA GLU A 189 -27.94 -10.56 -0.75
C GLU A 189 -28.04 -12.08 -0.92
N GLY A 190 -26.97 -12.78 -0.59
CA GLY A 190 -26.84 -14.23 -0.72
C GLY A 190 -26.43 -14.75 -2.10
N GLU A 191 -26.47 -13.90 -3.12
CA GLU A 191 -26.04 -14.30 -4.46
C GLU A 191 -24.51 -14.46 -4.55
N ARG A 192 -24.07 -15.20 -5.58
CA ARG A 192 -22.66 -15.42 -5.93
C ARG A 192 -22.43 -15.18 -7.41
N CYS A 193 -21.28 -14.62 -7.76
CA CYS A 193 -20.84 -14.60 -9.14
C CYS A 193 -19.33 -14.81 -9.26
N ASP A 194 -18.94 -15.31 -10.43
CA ASP A 194 -17.55 -15.43 -10.85
C ASP A 194 -17.20 -14.22 -11.72
N VAL A 195 -16.18 -13.48 -11.28
CA VAL A 195 -15.62 -12.34 -12.00
C VAL A 195 -14.26 -12.74 -12.56
N ARG A 196 -14.08 -12.66 -13.86
CA ARG A 196 -12.79 -12.88 -14.52
C ARG A 196 -12.37 -11.62 -15.24
N LEU A 197 -11.15 -11.19 -14.99
CA LEU A 197 -10.58 -9.97 -15.53
C LEU A 197 -9.23 -10.29 -16.17
N VAL A 198 -8.98 -9.77 -17.36
CA VAL A 198 -7.73 -9.91 -18.09
C VAL A 198 -7.09 -8.54 -18.23
N LEU A 199 -5.84 -8.43 -17.78
CA LEU A 199 -5.01 -7.23 -17.97
C LEU A 199 -4.34 -7.25 -19.35
N GLY A 200 -4.21 -6.05 -19.97
CA GLY A 200 -3.54 -5.88 -21.26
C GLY A 200 -3.51 -4.45 -21.76
#